data_891e41b90d4a659d8777460720d9ebd0
#
_entry.id   891e41b90d4a659d8777460720d9ebd0
#
_cell.length_a   1.000
_cell.length_b   1.000
_cell.length_c   1.000
_cell.angle_alpha   90.00
_cell.angle_beta   90.00
_cell.angle_gamma   90.00
#
_symmetry.space_group_name_H-M   'P 1'
#
loop_
_entity.id
_entity.type
_entity.pdbx_description
1 polymer ?
#
loop_
_entity_poly.entity_id
_entity_poly.type
_entity_poly.pdbx_seq_one_letter_code
_entity_poly.pdbx_strand_id
1 'polypeptide(L)'
;PSQYEIAPVFENANLAVDHQMMTMETLIRVAPKYGLACLLHEKPFAGVNGSGKHNNWSLSDEFGNNLLGPGDTPHDNMQFLVFCAAVIRAVDRWQGLLRASIASAGNDHRLGANEAPPAIISVYLGDQLSDVFEQESGLGRRATRYP
;
A
#
# COMPACT_ATOMS: atom_id res chain seq x y z
N PRO A 1 11.04 -18.67 -5.95
CA PRO A 1 12.40 -18.98 -5.50
C PRO A 1 13.30 -17.75 -5.63
N SER A 2 14.23 -17.61 -4.68
CA SER A 2 15.18 -16.48 -4.63
C SER A 2 14.54 -15.10 -4.42
N GLN A 3 13.40 -15.03 -3.79
CA GLN A 3 12.77 -13.81 -3.33
C GLN A 3 13.05 -13.65 -1.83
N TYR A 4 13.36 -12.42 -1.45
CA TYR A 4 13.68 -12.06 -0.07
C TYR A 4 12.89 -10.80 0.29
N GLU A 5 12.32 -10.80 1.48
CA GLU A 5 11.56 -9.68 2.01
C GLU A 5 12.29 -9.11 3.23
N ILE A 6 12.33 -7.79 3.31
CA ILE A 6 12.82 -7.06 4.48
C ILE A 6 11.60 -6.41 5.14
N ALA A 7 11.39 -6.69 6.41
CA ALA A 7 10.35 -6.08 7.22
C ALA A 7 10.99 -5.09 8.22
N PRO A 8 11.18 -3.83 7.85
CA PRO A 8 11.76 -2.82 8.74
C PRO A 8 10.79 -2.47 9.88
N VAL A 9 11.35 -2.05 11.01
CA VAL A 9 10.57 -1.44 12.08
C VAL A 9 10.07 -0.08 11.59
N PHE A 10 8.83 0.27 11.91
CA PHE A 10 8.25 1.55 11.49
C PHE A 10 8.98 2.74 12.12
N GLU A 11 9.05 3.81 11.40
CA GLU A 11 9.70 5.06 11.83
C GLU A 11 9.07 6.26 11.11
N ASN A 12 9.55 7.46 11.41
CA ASN A 12 9.10 8.66 10.71
C ASN A 12 9.30 8.50 9.20
N ALA A 13 8.32 8.89 8.40
CA ALA A 13 8.29 8.66 6.96
C ALA A 13 9.54 9.21 6.23
N ASN A 14 10.08 10.36 6.66
CA ASN A 14 11.29 10.93 6.07
C ASN A 14 12.50 10.03 6.30
N LEU A 15 12.68 9.56 7.53
CA LEU A 15 13.76 8.66 7.89
C LEU A 15 13.59 7.27 7.25
N ALA A 16 12.36 6.76 7.19
CA ALA A 16 12.04 5.51 6.53
C ALA A 16 12.39 5.51 5.04
N VAL A 17 12.16 6.64 4.35
CA VAL A 17 12.55 6.80 2.95
C VAL A 17 14.06 6.78 2.79
N ASP A 18 14.80 7.50 3.61
CA ASP A 18 16.27 7.52 3.57
C ASP A 18 16.85 6.13 3.84
N HIS A 19 16.37 5.43 4.85
CA HIS A 19 16.79 4.05 5.16
C HIS A 19 16.45 3.09 4.02
N GLN A 20 15.29 3.24 3.37
CA GLN A 20 14.92 2.43 2.22
C GLN A 20 15.88 2.67 1.05
N MET A 21 16.23 3.90 0.74
CA MET A 21 17.18 4.24 -0.32
C MET A 21 18.56 3.67 -0.03
N MET A 22 19.04 3.81 1.20
CA MET A 22 20.32 3.23 1.63
C MET A 22 20.31 1.69 1.54
N THR A 23 19.22 1.05 1.91
CA THR A 23 19.06 -0.40 1.82
C THR A 23 19.12 -0.87 0.38
N MET A 24 18.40 -0.23 -0.53
CA MET A 24 18.42 -0.54 -1.97
C MET A 24 19.84 -0.41 -2.55
N GLU A 25 20.53 0.68 -2.26
CA GLU A 25 21.90 0.92 -2.71
C GLU A 25 22.86 -0.13 -2.16
N THR A 26 22.72 -0.47 -0.89
CA THR A 26 23.55 -1.49 -0.24
C THR A 26 23.34 -2.87 -0.89
N LEU A 27 22.10 -3.26 -1.15
CA LEU A 27 21.78 -4.53 -1.81
C LEU A 27 22.42 -4.61 -3.22
N ILE A 28 22.30 -3.54 -4.01
CA ILE A 28 22.89 -3.47 -5.35
C ILE A 28 24.42 -3.61 -5.29
N ARG A 29 25.07 -3.02 -4.30
CA ARG A 29 26.55 -3.06 -4.15
C ARG A 29 27.06 -4.36 -3.57
N VAL A 30 26.29 -5.00 -2.69
CA VAL A 30 26.73 -6.19 -1.97
C VAL A 30 26.47 -7.47 -2.74
N ALA A 31 25.33 -7.61 -3.40
CA ALA A 31 24.95 -8.84 -4.11
C ALA A 31 26.04 -9.35 -5.08
N PRO A 32 26.66 -8.51 -5.92
CA PRO A 32 27.71 -8.97 -6.83
C PRO A 32 28.95 -9.55 -6.15
N LYS A 33 29.26 -9.13 -4.92
CA LYS A 33 30.38 -9.67 -4.15
C LYS A 33 30.20 -11.14 -3.77
N TYR A 34 28.95 -11.61 -3.80
CA TYR A 34 28.56 -12.99 -3.51
C TYR A 34 28.10 -13.75 -4.76
N GLY A 35 28.39 -13.22 -5.96
CA GLY A 35 28.00 -13.84 -7.22
C GLY A 35 26.49 -13.76 -7.50
N LEU A 36 25.78 -12.82 -6.89
CA LEU A 36 24.32 -12.64 -7.02
C LEU A 36 24.04 -11.37 -7.82
N ALA A 37 22.89 -11.33 -8.52
CA ALA A 37 22.32 -10.12 -9.08
C ALA A 37 21.16 -9.66 -8.20
N CYS A 38 21.16 -8.39 -7.82
CA CYS A 38 20.07 -7.77 -7.08
C CYS A 38 19.06 -7.18 -8.07
N LEU A 39 17.85 -7.71 -8.11
CA LEU A 39 16.74 -7.20 -8.90
C LEU A 39 15.72 -6.59 -7.95
N LEU A 40 15.54 -5.27 -8.01
CA LEU A 40 14.61 -4.52 -7.15
C LEU A 40 13.25 -4.30 -7.81
N HIS A 41 13.02 -4.88 -8.97
CA HIS A 41 11.73 -4.83 -9.67
C HIS A 41 10.76 -5.84 -9.04
N GLU A 42 9.51 -5.45 -8.90
CA GLU A 42 8.47 -6.34 -8.35
C GLU A 42 8.20 -7.54 -9.27
N LYS A 43 8.26 -7.35 -10.59
CA LYS A 43 8.13 -8.40 -11.61
C LYS A 43 9.25 -8.30 -12.65
N PRO A 44 10.42 -8.85 -12.33
CA PRO A 44 11.57 -8.73 -13.22
C PRO A 44 11.46 -9.59 -14.48
N PHE A 45 10.59 -10.60 -14.50
CA PHE A 45 10.47 -11.55 -15.61
C PHE A 45 9.01 -11.72 -16.07
N ALA A 46 8.82 -11.86 -17.37
CA ALA A 46 7.52 -12.19 -17.94
C ALA A 46 7.10 -13.62 -17.60
N GLY A 47 5.80 -13.84 -17.38
CA GLY A 47 5.22 -15.18 -17.19
C GLY A 47 5.51 -15.86 -15.86
N VAL A 48 6.21 -15.23 -14.94
CA VAL A 48 6.42 -15.73 -13.57
C VAL A 48 5.90 -14.76 -12.54
N ASN A 49 5.49 -15.28 -11.39
CA ASN A 49 5.06 -14.46 -10.27
C ASN A 49 6.23 -13.60 -9.76
N GLY A 50 5.90 -12.37 -9.41
CA GLY A 50 6.83 -11.45 -8.79
C GLY A 50 6.62 -11.35 -7.29
N SER A 51 7.13 -10.28 -6.71
CA SER A 51 6.90 -9.85 -5.34
C SER A 51 6.14 -8.53 -5.31
N GLY A 52 5.48 -8.26 -4.22
CA GLY A 52 4.84 -6.96 -3.97
C GLY A 52 5.69 -6.13 -3.02
N LYS A 53 5.63 -4.82 -3.16
CA LYS A 53 6.14 -3.88 -2.16
C LYS A 53 4.96 -3.26 -1.44
N HIS A 54 4.83 -3.55 -0.15
CA HIS A 54 3.78 -3.00 0.68
C HIS A 54 4.30 -1.77 1.45
N ASN A 55 3.57 -0.67 1.36
CA ASN A 55 3.81 0.50 2.19
C ASN A 55 2.73 0.57 3.26
N ASN A 56 3.08 0.19 4.48
CA ASN A 56 2.24 0.41 5.64
C ASN A 56 2.56 1.79 6.21
N TRP A 57 1.54 2.62 6.42
CA TRP A 57 1.71 3.96 6.93
C TRP A 57 0.56 4.35 7.84
N SER A 58 0.80 5.29 8.72
CA SER A 58 -0.21 5.85 9.61
C SER A 58 -0.01 7.37 9.73
N LEU A 59 -0.97 8.02 10.34
CA LEU A 59 -0.90 9.42 10.73
C LEU A 59 -1.00 9.51 12.24
N SER A 60 -0.18 10.35 12.85
CA SER A 60 -0.27 10.63 14.28
C SER A 60 -0.33 12.12 14.53
N ASP A 61 -0.93 12.49 15.68
CA ASP A 61 -0.83 13.82 16.24
C ASP A 61 0.53 14.07 16.89
N GLU A 62 0.72 15.25 17.48
CA GLU A 62 1.94 15.64 18.18
C GLU A 62 2.21 14.82 19.45
N PHE A 63 1.19 14.13 19.98
CA PHE A 63 1.30 13.27 21.17
C PHE A 63 1.56 11.80 20.80
N GLY A 64 1.59 11.46 19.50
CA GLY A 64 1.79 10.11 19.00
C GLY A 64 0.52 9.26 18.93
N ASN A 65 -0.66 9.84 19.10
CA ASN A 65 -1.91 9.10 18.91
C ASN A 65 -2.16 8.80 17.44
N ASN A 66 -2.46 7.56 17.10
CA ASN A 66 -2.76 7.16 15.73
C ASN A 66 -4.14 7.66 15.31
N LEU A 67 -4.18 8.57 14.33
CA LEU A 67 -5.42 9.16 13.81
C LEU A 67 -6.24 8.17 12.93
N LEU A 68 -5.60 7.10 12.46
CA LEU A 68 -6.22 6.00 11.72
C LEU A 68 -6.48 4.78 12.61
N GLY A 69 -6.39 4.92 13.93
CA GLY A 69 -6.72 3.88 14.89
C GLY A 69 -8.25 3.79 15.06
N PRO A 70 -8.87 2.64 14.72
CA PRO A 70 -10.33 2.49 14.81
C PRO A 70 -10.85 2.49 16.25
N GLY A 71 -10.02 2.07 17.23
CA GLY A 71 -10.47 1.84 18.60
C GLY A 71 -11.42 0.64 18.71
N ASP A 72 -12.05 0.52 19.88
CA ASP A 72 -13.00 -0.59 20.17
C ASP A 72 -14.38 -0.37 19.52
N THR A 73 -14.72 0.87 19.24
CA THR A 73 -16.01 1.27 18.63
C THR A 73 -15.79 2.16 17.40
N PRO A 74 -15.37 1.57 16.25
CA PRO A 74 -15.03 2.35 15.06
C PRO A 74 -16.17 3.24 14.54
N HIS A 75 -17.41 2.81 14.69
CA HIS A 75 -18.63 3.53 14.26
C HIS A 75 -18.90 4.80 15.06
N ASP A 76 -18.40 4.89 16.31
CA ASP A 76 -18.55 6.07 17.17
C ASP A 76 -17.30 6.98 17.11
N ASN A 77 -16.23 6.52 16.46
CA ASN A 77 -14.99 7.23 16.38
C ASN A 77 -14.96 8.21 15.20
N MET A 78 -15.55 9.39 15.40
CA MET A 78 -15.64 10.42 14.35
C MET A 78 -14.27 10.85 13.81
N GLN A 79 -13.24 10.91 14.64
CA GLN A 79 -11.89 11.22 14.18
C GLN A 79 -11.41 10.18 13.17
N PHE A 80 -11.50 8.91 13.51
CA PHE A 80 -11.14 7.81 12.63
C PHE A 80 -11.93 7.85 11.32
N LEU A 81 -13.24 8.00 11.37
CA LEU A 81 -14.11 8.05 10.19
C LEU A 81 -13.77 9.22 9.27
N VAL A 82 -13.52 10.41 9.82
CA VAL A 82 -13.13 11.60 9.04
C VAL A 82 -11.80 11.39 8.34
N PHE A 83 -10.78 10.85 9.03
CA PHE A 83 -9.48 10.61 8.42
C PHE A 83 -9.55 9.50 7.36
N CYS A 84 -10.29 8.43 7.58
CA CYS A 84 -10.53 7.40 6.57
C CYS A 84 -11.22 7.97 5.32
N ALA A 85 -12.28 8.74 5.50
CA ALA A 85 -12.99 9.39 4.39
C ALA A 85 -12.07 10.36 3.62
N ALA A 86 -11.23 11.10 4.31
CA ALA A 86 -10.26 11.99 3.69
C ALA A 86 -9.24 11.24 2.83
N VAL A 87 -8.72 10.09 3.31
CA VAL A 87 -7.80 9.24 2.55
C VAL A 87 -8.48 8.67 1.32
N ILE A 88 -9.68 8.12 1.45
CA ILE A 88 -10.45 7.57 0.32
C ILE A 88 -10.68 8.65 -0.74
N ARG A 89 -11.11 9.83 -0.33
CA ARG A 89 -11.31 10.97 -1.22
C ARG A 89 -10.02 11.42 -1.91
N ALA A 90 -8.89 11.41 -1.19
CA ALA A 90 -7.60 11.77 -1.75
C ALA A 90 -7.15 10.76 -2.81
N VAL A 91 -7.31 9.47 -2.55
CA VAL A 91 -7.01 8.40 -3.51
C VAL A 91 -7.87 8.54 -4.77
N ASP A 92 -9.17 8.74 -4.62
CA ASP A 92 -10.08 8.96 -5.75
C ASP A 92 -9.68 10.19 -6.57
N ARG A 93 -9.44 11.32 -5.92
CA ARG A 93 -9.11 12.58 -6.58
C ARG A 93 -7.76 12.55 -7.29
N TRP A 94 -6.77 11.89 -6.69
CA TRP A 94 -5.37 11.91 -7.15
C TRP A 94 -4.90 10.59 -7.76
N GLN A 95 -5.82 9.70 -8.10
CA GLN A 95 -5.51 8.39 -8.69
C GLN A 95 -4.63 8.48 -9.94
N GLY A 96 -4.76 9.53 -10.74
CA GLY A 96 -3.93 9.74 -11.92
C GLY A 96 -2.45 9.93 -11.55
N LEU A 97 -2.17 10.67 -10.48
CA LEU A 97 -0.80 10.86 -9.98
C LEU A 97 -0.25 9.56 -9.36
N LEU A 98 -1.07 8.82 -8.62
CA LEU A 98 -0.68 7.53 -8.07
C LEU A 98 -0.33 6.54 -9.18
N ARG A 99 -1.13 6.47 -10.24
CA ARG A 99 -0.83 5.62 -11.41
C ARG A 99 0.46 6.06 -12.12
N ALA A 100 0.67 7.36 -12.28
CA ALA A 100 1.88 7.90 -12.90
C ALA A 100 3.14 7.53 -12.11
N SER A 101 3.08 7.50 -10.77
CA SER A 101 4.22 7.18 -9.92
C SER A 101 4.71 5.73 -10.06
N ILE A 102 3.85 4.82 -10.51
CA ILE A 102 4.16 3.39 -10.69
C ILE A 102 4.34 3.00 -12.16
N ALA A 103 4.10 3.90 -13.10
CA ALA A 103 4.26 3.68 -14.55
C ALA A 103 5.73 3.79 -14.95
N SER A 104 6.56 2.86 -14.50
CA SER A 104 7.98 2.75 -14.83
C SER A 104 8.26 1.47 -15.61
N ALA A 105 9.37 1.43 -16.35
CA ALA A 105 9.80 0.25 -17.10
C ALA A 105 9.95 -0.99 -16.21
N GLY A 106 10.28 -0.83 -14.93
CA GLY A 106 10.34 -1.92 -13.96
C GLY A 106 8.99 -2.58 -13.66
N ASN A 107 7.87 -1.95 -14.04
CA ASN A 107 6.52 -2.45 -13.86
C ASN A 107 5.86 -2.94 -15.16
N ASP A 108 6.56 -2.99 -16.29
CA ASP A 108 5.99 -3.39 -17.58
C ASP A 108 5.40 -4.79 -17.54
N HIS A 109 6.07 -5.74 -16.89
CA HIS A 109 5.58 -7.11 -16.73
C HIS A 109 4.43 -7.25 -15.71
N ARG A 110 4.18 -6.23 -14.90
CA ARG A 110 3.09 -6.19 -13.93
C ARG A 110 1.80 -5.64 -14.55
N LEU A 111 1.92 -4.75 -15.51
CA LEU A 111 0.80 -4.18 -16.25
C LEU A 111 0.13 -5.28 -17.09
N GLY A 112 -1.08 -5.70 -16.70
CA GLY A 112 -1.83 -6.76 -17.39
C GLY A 112 -1.36 -8.19 -17.11
N ALA A 113 -0.51 -8.41 -16.12
CA ALA A 113 -0.07 -9.74 -15.70
C ALA A 113 -1.04 -10.39 -14.68
N ASN A 114 -0.72 -11.61 -14.23
CA ASN A 114 -1.57 -12.48 -13.41
C ASN A 114 -1.87 -11.97 -11.98
N GLU A 115 -1.27 -10.86 -11.55
CA GLU A 115 -1.58 -10.18 -10.30
C GLU A 115 -2.26 -8.86 -10.59
N ALA A 116 -2.91 -8.25 -9.58
CA ALA A 116 -3.58 -6.97 -9.74
C ALA A 116 -2.63 -5.94 -10.35
N PRO A 117 -2.93 -5.39 -11.54
CA PRO A 117 -2.05 -4.42 -12.18
C PRO A 117 -1.96 -3.15 -11.33
N PRO A 118 -0.80 -2.48 -11.26
CA PRO A 118 -0.65 -1.24 -10.52
C PRO A 118 -1.56 -0.09 -11.03
N ALA A 119 -2.11 -0.24 -12.23
CA ALA A 119 -3.11 0.69 -12.77
C ALA A 119 -4.49 0.58 -12.10
N ILE A 120 -4.78 -0.53 -11.40
CA ILE A 120 -6.03 -0.71 -10.65
C ILE A 120 -5.79 -0.22 -9.23
N ILE A 121 -6.52 0.82 -8.86
CA ILE A 121 -6.55 1.35 -7.50
C ILE A 121 -7.91 1.00 -6.93
N SER A 122 -7.93 0.21 -5.87
CA SER A 122 -9.13 -0.14 -5.12
C SER A 122 -8.92 0.13 -3.64
N VAL A 123 -10.00 0.42 -2.94
CA VAL A 123 -10.00 0.58 -1.50
C VAL A 123 -10.78 -0.58 -0.92
N TYR A 124 -10.15 -1.35 -0.04
CA TYR A 124 -10.79 -2.41 0.71
C TYR A 124 -10.77 -2.03 2.20
N LEU A 125 -11.95 -1.92 2.77
CA LEU A 125 -12.14 -1.47 4.16
C LEU A 125 -12.41 -2.65 5.11
N GLY A 126 -12.62 -3.84 4.59
CA GLY A 126 -13.17 -4.96 5.34
C GLY A 126 -14.68 -4.82 5.52
N ASP A 127 -15.34 -5.94 5.86
CA ASP A 127 -16.81 -5.98 5.93
C ASP A 127 -17.36 -5.06 7.02
N GLN A 128 -16.74 -5.04 8.19
CA GLN A 128 -17.19 -4.24 9.32
C GLN A 128 -17.18 -2.74 9.02
N LEU A 129 -16.11 -2.25 8.43
CA LEU A 129 -15.94 -0.83 8.13
C LEU A 129 -16.80 -0.42 6.93
N SER A 130 -16.98 -1.30 5.95
CA SER A 130 -17.91 -1.09 4.84
C SER A 130 -19.34 -0.94 5.36
N ASP A 131 -19.77 -1.79 6.29
CA ASP A 131 -21.10 -1.70 6.92
C ASP A 131 -21.30 -0.36 7.66
N VAL A 132 -20.25 0.13 8.35
CA VAL A 132 -20.30 1.44 9.04
C VAL A 132 -20.51 2.58 8.04
N PHE A 133 -19.75 2.62 6.97
CA PHE A 133 -19.88 3.67 5.95
C PHE A 133 -21.21 3.59 5.19
N GLU A 134 -21.74 2.39 4.96
CA GLU A 134 -23.05 2.21 4.33
C GLU A 134 -24.18 2.69 5.24
N GLN A 135 -24.10 2.43 6.54
CA GLN A 135 -25.09 2.90 7.52
C GLN A 135 -25.11 4.43 7.62
N GLU A 136 -23.97 5.05 7.74
CA GLU A 136 -23.84 6.51 7.84
C GLU A 136 -24.23 7.25 6.55
N SER A 137 -23.97 6.64 5.38
CA SER A 137 -24.33 7.23 4.10
C SER A 137 -25.80 7.09 3.71
N GLY A 138 -26.60 6.33 4.48
CA GLY A 138 -28.00 6.04 4.15
C GLY A 138 -28.18 5.18 2.90
N LEU A 139 -27.09 4.65 2.34
CA LEU A 139 -27.11 3.71 1.24
C LEU A 139 -27.41 2.32 1.82
N GLY A 140 -28.67 1.93 1.82
CA GLY A 140 -29.10 0.63 2.29
C GLY A 140 -28.33 -0.51 1.62
N ARG A 141 -28.08 -1.58 2.39
CA ARG A 141 -27.34 -2.80 2.03
C ARG A 141 -27.53 -3.19 0.56
N ARG A 142 -26.55 -2.93 -0.26
CA ARG A 142 -26.30 -3.74 -1.44
C ARG A 142 -25.26 -4.79 -1.05
N ALA A 143 -25.73 -5.99 -0.74
CA ALA A 143 -24.88 -7.15 -0.58
C ALA A 143 -24.22 -7.45 -1.94
N THR A 144 -23.08 -6.89 -2.21
CA THR A 144 -22.19 -7.34 -3.28
C THR A 144 -21.25 -8.38 -2.68
N ARG A 145 -21.74 -9.62 -2.62
CA ARG A 145 -20.83 -10.78 -2.55
C ARG A 145 -20.14 -10.85 -3.90
N TYR A 146 -18.84 -10.60 -3.91
CA TYR A 146 -17.99 -11.08 -4.99
C TYR A 146 -17.62 -12.53 -4.69
N PRO A 147 -17.70 -13.42 -5.69
CA PRO A 147 -17.32 -14.81 -5.57
C PRO A 147 -15.82 -15.00 -5.37
#